data_0a0a931e0a3c261eccd3014ada172d2e
#
_entry.id   0a0a931e0a3c261eccd3014ada172d2e
#
_cell.length_a   1.000
_cell.length_b   1.000
_cell.length_c   1.000
_cell.angle_alpha   90.00
_cell.angle_beta   90.00
_cell.angle_gamma   90.00
#
_symmetry.space_group_name_H-M   'P 1'
#
loop_
_entity.id
_entity.type
_entity.pdbx_description
1 polymer ?
#
loop_
_entity_poly.entity_id
_entity_poly.type
_entity_poly.pdbx_seq_one_letter_code
_entity_poly.pdbx_strand_id
1 'polypeptide(L)'
;SINWIPDGYPGENNFILFNNYHSGSGPWGESAVLEFIPPVDSEGNYTIQDDEPYGPETYIWSYEENIFTAMQGGSFRLPNGNTLITDCDSAHILEVTAAGEIVWDYTEGGANTVIARAQKYGLDYFDDTLLGDINEDGILNILDIVALVNLVLAGEYNPMGDMNDDETLNILDIVTLANLVLSG
;
A
#
# COMPACT_ATOMS: atom_id res chain seq x y z
N SER A 1 6.25 14.39 -2.35
CA SER A 1 6.31 13.03 -2.91
C SER A 1 5.14 12.79 -3.86
N ILE A 2 5.31 11.89 -4.81
CA ILE A 2 4.26 11.42 -5.72
C ILE A 2 4.26 9.89 -5.73
N ASN A 3 3.08 9.28 -5.73
CA ASN A 3 2.90 7.84 -5.77
C ASN A 3 1.75 7.47 -6.72
N TRP A 4 1.87 6.35 -7.41
CA TRP A 4 0.73 5.68 -8.02
C TRP A 4 -0.15 5.08 -6.92
N ILE A 5 -1.48 5.16 -7.09
CA ILE A 5 -2.41 4.40 -6.27
C ILE A 5 -2.41 2.97 -6.82
N PRO A 6 -2.11 1.96 -5.97
CA PRO A 6 -1.98 0.58 -6.43
C PRO A 6 -3.29 -0.02 -6.97
N ASP A 7 -3.17 -1.03 -7.81
CA ASP A 7 -4.30 -1.83 -8.28
C ASP A 7 -5.08 -2.42 -7.09
N GLY A 8 -6.40 -2.44 -7.20
CA GLY A 8 -7.32 -2.89 -6.16
C GLY A 8 -7.59 -1.87 -5.05
N TYR A 9 -6.92 -0.70 -5.05
CA TYR A 9 -7.18 0.35 -4.09
C TYR A 9 -8.15 1.40 -4.66
N PRO A 10 -9.00 2.04 -3.83
CA PRO A 10 -9.85 3.13 -4.30
C PRO A 10 -9.03 4.26 -4.92
N GLY A 11 -9.32 4.56 -6.19
CA GLY A 11 -8.53 5.49 -7.00
C GLY A 11 -7.35 4.84 -7.75
N GLU A 12 -7.36 3.51 -7.92
CA GLU A 12 -6.32 2.80 -8.69
C GLU A 12 -6.02 3.50 -10.02
N ASN A 13 -4.75 3.46 -10.43
CA ASN A 13 -4.23 4.13 -11.63
C ASN A 13 -4.24 5.67 -11.58
N ASN A 14 -4.66 6.30 -10.47
CA ASN A 14 -4.46 7.71 -10.23
C ASN A 14 -3.10 7.97 -9.58
N PHE A 15 -2.66 9.21 -9.64
CA PHE A 15 -1.57 9.71 -8.80
C PHE A 15 -2.11 10.32 -7.52
N ILE A 16 -1.39 10.08 -6.42
CA ILE A 16 -1.52 10.85 -5.18
C ILE A 16 -0.19 11.51 -4.86
N LEU A 17 -0.21 12.80 -4.57
CA LEU A 17 1.01 13.55 -4.27
C LEU A 17 0.86 14.42 -3.03
N PHE A 18 1.96 14.59 -2.31
CA PHE A 18 2.11 15.62 -1.29
C PHE A 18 2.82 16.83 -1.90
N ASN A 19 2.11 17.96 -1.94
CA ASN A 19 2.60 19.26 -2.44
C ASN A 19 2.97 20.14 -1.25
N ASN A 20 4.26 20.46 -1.10
CA ASN A 20 4.78 21.26 0.02
C ASN A 20 4.34 22.74 -0.05
N TYR A 21 4.05 23.26 -1.25
CA TYR A 21 3.66 24.65 -1.48
C TYR A 21 2.45 24.70 -2.41
N HIS A 22 1.29 24.35 -1.89
CA HIS A 22 0.06 24.33 -2.68
C HIS A 22 -0.56 25.71 -2.80
N SER A 23 -0.66 26.45 -1.69
CA SER A 23 -1.29 27.75 -1.64
C SER A 23 -0.60 28.68 -0.63
N GLY A 24 -0.95 29.96 -0.67
CA GLY A 24 -0.45 30.95 0.27
C GLY A 24 0.51 31.97 -0.34
N SER A 25 0.54 33.17 0.24
CA SER A 25 1.40 34.27 -0.14
C SER A 25 2.50 34.46 0.92
N GLY A 26 3.64 33.85 0.71
CA GLY A 26 4.75 34.01 1.63
C GLY A 26 5.82 32.93 1.41
N PRO A 27 6.94 32.98 2.13
CA PRO A 27 7.97 31.97 2.03
C PRO A 27 7.53 30.61 2.60
N TRP A 28 6.36 30.55 3.20
CA TRP A 28 5.78 29.38 3.88
C TRP A 28 4.34 29.23 3.42
N GLY A 29 4.13 28.68 2.23
CA GLY A 29 2.80 28.32 1.74
C GLY A 29 2.20 27.15 2.52
N GLU A 30 0.89 26.92 2.35
CA GLU A 30 0.20 25.74 2.89
C GLU A 30 0.55 24.50 2.05
N SER A 31 0.64 23.35 2.70
CA SER A 31 0.81 22.06 2.02
C SER A 31 -0.54 21.44 1.67
N ALA A 32 -0.55 20.55 0.70
CA ALA A 32 -1.75 19.80 0.34
C ALA A 32 -1.40 18.38 -0.11
N VAL A 33 -2.33 17.46 0.11
CA VAL A 33 -2.35 16.19 -0.58
C VAL A 33 -3.34 16.28 -1.72
N LEU A 34 -2.93 15.91 -2.92
CA LEU A 34 -3.73 16.01 -4.13
C LEU A 34 -3.80 14.64 -4.82
N GLU A 35 -5.00 14.28 -5.29
CA GLU A 35 -5.19 13.12 -6.17
C GLU A 35 -5.65 13.61 -7.55
N PHE A 36 -5.06 13.05 -8.60
CA PHE A 36 -5.43 13.38 -9.96
C PHE A 36 -5.33 12.18 -10.91
N ILE A 37 -6.17 12.21 -11.93
CA ILE A 37 -6.18 11.23 -13.01
C ILE A 37 -5.10 11.65 -14.01
N PRO A 38 -4.14 10.77 -14.35
CA PRO A 38 -3.16 11.07 -15.39
C PRO A 38 -3.86 11.28 -16.74
N PRO A 39 -3.45 12.30 -17.53
CA PRO A 39 -4.09 12.60 -18.81
C PRO A 39 -3.60 11.66 -19.91
N VAL A 40 -4.11 10.43 -19.89
CA VAL A 40 -3.80 9.40 -20.89
C VAL A 40 -5.00 9.16 -21.80
N ASP A 41 -4.77 8.86 -23.06
CA ASP A 41 -5.79 8.41 -23.99
C ASP A 41 -6.18 6.94 -23.77
N SER A 42 -7.14 6.43 -24.56
CA SER A 42 -7.60 5.04 -24.47
C SER A 42 -6.54 3.98 -24.83
N GLU A 43 -5.42 4.40 -25.40
CA GLU A 43 -4.29 3.55 -25.76
C GLU A 43 -3.15 3.62 -24.75
N GLY A 44 -3.31 4.45 -23.70
CA GLY A 44 -2.31 4.64 -22.66
C GLY A 44 -1.22 5.67 -23.01
N ASN A 45 -1.41 6.45 -24.08
CA ASN A 45 -0.44 7.49 -24.46
C ASN A 45 -0.76 8.82 -23.76
N TYR A 46 0.29 9.52 -23.36
CA TYR A 46 0.17 10.87 -22.83
C TYR A 46 0.12 11.86 -23.99
N THR A 47 -0.94 12.67 -24.07
CA THR A 47 -1.06 13.72 -25.05
C THR A 47 -0.41 15.01 -24.53
N ILE A 48 0.57 15.50 -25.25
CA ILE A 48 1.22 16.80 -24.98
C ILE A 48 0.84 17.72 -26.15
N GLN A 49 0.35 18.92 -25.83
CA GLN A 49 0.13 19.96 -26.83
C GLN A 49 1.32 20.93 -26.80
N ASP A 50 1.71 21.41 -27.98
CA ASP A 50 2.81 22.39 -28.09
C ASP A 50 2.42 23.67 -27.35
N ASP A 51 3.34 24.18 -26.51
CA ASP A 51 3.23 25.41 -25.72
C ASP A 51 2.16 25.42 -24.60
N GLU A 52 1.57 24.25 -24.28
CA GLU A 52 0.63 24.11 -23.15
C GLU A 52 1.29 23.32 -22.00
N PRO A 53 0.95 23.65 -20.74
CA PRO A 53 1.41 22.86 -19.62
C PRO A 53 0.85 21.45 -19.70
N TYR A 54 1.64 20.48 -19.27
CA TYR A 54 1.17 19.09 -19.18
C TYR A 54 0.07 18.96 -18.12
N GLY A 55 -1.11 18.51 -18.54
CA GLY A 55 -2.27 18.30 -17.64
C GLY A 55 -2.07 17.21 -16.59
N PRO A 56 -3.09 16.94 -15.74
CA PRO A 56 -4.44 17.52 -15.81
C PRO A 56 -4.52 18.95 -15.24
N GLU A 57 -5.52 19.70 -15.65
CA GLU A 57 -5.76 21.06 -15.14
C GLU A 57 -6.30 21.07 -13.70
N THR A 58 -6.92 19.96 -13.26
CA THR A 58 -7.59 19.85 -11.96
C THR A 58 -7.26 18.52 -11.28
N TYR A 59 -7.31 18.53 -9.97
CA TYR A 59 -7.31 17.34 -9.13
C TYR A 59 -8.73 16.90 -8.83
N ILE A 60 -8.93 15.61 -8.49
CA ILE A 60 -10.23 15.02 -8.18
C ILE A 60 -10.52 14.94 -6.68
N TRP A 61 -9.47 15.03 -5.86
CA TRP A 61 -9.55 15.05 -4.40
C TRP A 61 -8.37 15.83 -3.84
N SER A 62 -8.60 16.53 -2.70
CA SER A 62 -7.54 17.19 -1.94
C SER A 62 -7.78 17.07 -0.43
N TYR A 63 -6.68 17.19 0.31
CA TYR A 63 -6.68 17.42 1.74
C TYR A 63 -5.68 18.54 2.06
N GLU A 64 -6.14 19.60 2.71
CA GLU A 64 -5.37 20.84 2.92
C GLU A 64 -5.39 21.29 4.38
N GLU A 65 -6.13 20.58 5.25
CA GLU A 65 -6.37 21.03 6.62
C GLU A 65 -5.19 20.72 7.55
N ASN A 66 -4.63 21.79 8.17
CA ASN A 66 -3.64 21.70 9.24
C ASN A 66 -2.40 20.85 8.92
N ILE A 67 -1.96 20.83 7.66
CA ILE A 67 -0.69 20.24 7.25
C ILE A 67 0.24 21.29 6.68
N PHE A 68 1.48 21.27 7.17
CA PHE A 68 2.51 22.18 6.68
C PHE A 68 3.89 21.53 6.81
N THR A 69 4.58 21.40 5.70
CA THR A 69 6.00 21.03 5.70
C THR A 69 6.71 21.68 4.53
N ALA A 70 7.85 22.30 4.82
CA ALA A 70 8.65 23.02 3.83
C ALA A 70 9.37 22.07 2.87
N MET A 71 9.76 20.90 3.35
CA MET A 71 10.47 19.88 2.58
C MET A 71 10.04 18.49 3.04
N GLN A 72 10.03 17.51 2.14
CA GLN A 72 9.63 16.14 2.44
C GLN A 72 8.11 16.00 2.65
N GLY A 73 7.68 15.05 3.48
CA GLY A 73 6.28 14.67 3.59
C GLY A 73 5.88 13.58 2.59
N GLY A 74 4.74 12.97 2.83
CA GLY A 74 4.27 11.87 2.01
C GLY A 74 2.77 11.65 2.10
N SER A 75 2.23 11.01 1.07
CA SER A 75 0.84 10.60 1.03
C SER A 75 0.71 9.25 0.35
N PHE A 76 -0.11 8.37 0.93
CA PHE A 76 -0.37 7.02 0.41
C PHE A 76 -1.84 6.69 0.55
N ARG A 77 -2.46 6.23 -0.54
CA ARG A 77 -3.79 5.62 -0.48
C ARG A 77 -3.67 4.26 0.21
N LEU A 78 -4.61 3.97 1.09
CA LEU A 78 -4.71 2.70 1.81
C LEU A 78 -5.79 1.80 1.18
N PRO A 79 -5.73 0.47 1.41
CA PRO A 79 -6.72 -0.47 0.85
C PRO A 79 -8.18 -0.15 1.23
N ASN A 80 -8.40 0.44 2.41
CA ASN A 80 -9.72 0.85 2.91
C ASN A 80 -10.24 2.17 2.30
N GLY A 81 -9.47 2.80 1.39
CA GLY A 81 -9.80 4.06 0.75
C GLY A 81 -9.39 5.31 1.53
N ASN A 82 -8.87 5.17 2.75
CA ASN A 82 -8.30 6.27 3.49
C ASN A 82 -6.95 6.69 2.91
N THR A 83 -6.46 7.84 3.30
CA THR A 83 -5.13 8.34 2.93
C THR A 83 -4.27 8.51 4.16
N LEU A 84 -3.10 7.86 4.17
CA LEU A 84 -2.05 8.10 5.15
C LEU A 84 -1.24 9.32 4.70
N ILE A 85 -1.08 10.30 5.59
CA ILE A 85 -0.36 11.55 5.32
C ILE A 85 0.76 11.69 6.35
N THR A 86 1.93 12.11 5.91
CA THR A 86 3.05 12.47 6.78
C THR A 86 3.33 13.95 6.64
N ASP A 87 3.05 14.71 7.71
CA ASP A 87 3.49 16.09 7.86
C ASP A 87 4.86 16.10 8.55
N CYS A 88 5.91 16.26 7.75
CA CYS A 88 7.28 16.05 8.18
C CYS A 88 7.71 17.01 9.29
N ASP A 89 7.51 18.31 9.08
CA ASP A 89 8.05 19.34 9.97
C ASP A 89 7.34 19.35 11.33
N SER A 90 6.09 18.89 11.39
CA SER A 90 5.30 18.72 12.62
C SER A 90 5.51 17.37 13.28
N ALA A 91 6.32 16.49 12.70
CA ALA A 91 6.46 15.08 13.10
C ALA A 91 5.09 14.39 13.31
N HIS A 92 4.13 14.66 12.42
CA HIS A 92 2.75 14.24 12.52
C HIS A 92 2.40 13.29 11.38
N ILE A 93 1.80 12.17 11.72
CA ILE A 93 1.25 11.20 10.78
C ILE A 93 -0.25 11.13 11.02
N LEU A 94 -1.05 11.21 9.97
CA LEU A 94 -2.50 11.14 10.09
C LEU A 94 -3.09 10.23 9.01
N GLU A 95 -4.19 9.57 9.34
CA GLU A 95 -5.03 8.83 8.40
C GLU A 95 -6.36 9.56 8.25
N VAL A 96 -6.71 9.94 7.02
CA VAL A 96 -7.94 10.67 6.72
C VAL A 96 -8.83 9.87 5.78
N THR A 97 -10.14 10.00 5.96
CA THR A 97 -11.15 9.43 5.06
C THR A 97 -11.20 10.21 3.74
N ALA A 98 -11.92 9.68 2.75
CA ALA A 98 -12.23 10.40 1.50
C ALA A 98 -13.01 11.71 1.75
N ALA A 99 -13.72 11.82 2.88
CA ALA A 99 -14.43 13.04 3.29
C ALA A 99 -13.53 14.05 4.03
N GLY A 100 -12.26 13.73 4.26
CA GLY A 100 -11.32 14.57 4.99
C GLY A 100 -11.37 14.43 6.52
N GLU A 101 -12.11 13.44 7.04
CA GLU A 101 -12.18 13.21 8.50
C GLU A 101 -10.94 12.47 8.98
N ILE A 102 -10.25 12.98 10.01
CA ILE A 102 -9.13 12.28 10.66
C ILE A 102 -9.69 11.11 11.46
N VAL A 103 -9.28 9.89 11.13
CA VAL A 103 -9.70 8.65 11.82
C VAL A 103 -8.59 8.07 12.69
N TRP A 104 -7.36 8.48 12.47
CA TRP A 104 -6.20 8.14 13.28
C TRP A 104 -5.11 9.20 13.09
N ASP A 105 -4.38 9.49 14.17
CA ASP A 105 -3.20 10.34 14.11
C ASP A 105 -2.15 9.96 15.15
N TYR A 106 -0.92 10.32 14.86
CA TYR A 106 0.24 10.16 15.73
C TYR A 106 1.16 11.36 15.60
N THR A 107 1.59 11.92 16.71
CA THR A 107 2.59 12.99 16.74
C THR A 107 3.75 12.57 17.63
N GLU A 108 4.97 12.59 17.09
CA GLU A 108 6.18 12.37 17.89
C GLU A 108 6.54 13.65 18.65
N GLY A 109 6.69 13.53 19.96
CA GLY A 109 7.06 14.64 20.84
C GLY A 109 8.59 14.84 20.88
N GLY A 110 9.03 16.07 20.70
CA GLY A 110 10.44 16.45 20.85
C GLY A 110 10.79 17.73 20.11
N ALA A 111 11.68 18.54 20.66
CA ALA A 111 12.17 19.71 19.95
C ALA A 111 13.00 19.27 18.72
N ASN A 112 12.64 19.76 17.56
CA ASN A 112 13.28 19.47 16.26
C ASN A 112 13.12 18.00 15.78
N THR A 113 12.10 17.28 16.27
CA THR A 113 11.77 15.97 15.72
C THR A 113 11.05 16.16 14.38
N VAL A 114 11.43 15.35 13.39
CA VAL A 114 10.81 15.31 12.07
C VAL A 114 10.56 13.85 11.67
N ILE A 115 9.48 13.60 10.92
CA ILE A 115 9.21 12.29 10.33
C ILE A 115 9.18 12.48 8.81
N ALA A 116 10.22 12.03 8.14
CA ALA A 116 10.38 12.26 6.71
C ALA A 116 9.26 11.63 5.87
N ARG A 117 8.85 10.42 6.23
CA ARG A 117 7.85 9.62 5.52
C ARG A 117 7.39 8.45 6.39
N ALA A 118 6.10 8.14 6.35
CA ALA A 118 5.53 6.95 6.94
C ALA A 118 4.87 6.07 5.88
N GLN A 119 4.86 4.77 6.10
CA GLN A 119 4.08 3.80 5.34
C GLN A 119 3.33 2.89 6.31
N LYS A 120 2.17 2.41 5.89
CA LYS A 120 1.36 1.45 6.64
C LYS A 120 1.32 0.15 5.86
N TYR A 121 1.63 -0.93 6.54
CA TYR A 121 1.62 -2.29 6.01
C TYR A 121 0.52 -3.09 6.68
N GLY A 122 0.03 -4.14 6.02
CA GLY A 122 -0.82 -5.14 6.65
C GLY A 122 -0.10 -5.82 7.82
N LEU A 123 -0.84 -6.41 8.74
CA LEU A 123 -0.26 -7.14 9.87
C LEU A 123 0.55 -8.36 9.40
N ASP A 124 0.19 -8.88 8.25
CA ASP A 124 0.79 -10.01 7.53
C ASP A 124 1.98 -9.62 6.62
N TYR A 125 2.32 -8.35 6.53
CA TYR A 125 3.38 -7.87 5.61
C TYR A 125 4.75 -8.49 5.89
N PHE A 126 5.03 -8.81 7.15
CA PHE A 126 6.27 -9.46 7.58
C PHE A 126 6.10 -10.95 7.88
N ASP A 127 4.89 -11.46 7.74
CA ASP A 127 4.65 -12.89 7.79
C ASP A 127 5.06 -13.44 6.42
N ASP A 128 6.35 -13.76 6.29
CA ASP A 128 6.85 -14.59 5.18
C ASP A 128 6.30 -16.03 5.35
N THR A 129 4.97 -16.13 5.46
CA THR A 129 4.29 -17.43 5.44
C THR A 129 4.31 -17.90 3.99
N LEU A 130 5.35 -18.61 3.64
CA LEU A 130 5.49 -19.24 2.33
C LEU A 130 4.43 -20.33 2.23
N LEU A 131 3.38 -20.11 1.44
CA LEU A 131 2.30 -21.09 1.25
C LEU A 131 2.90 -22.44 0.87
N GLY A 132 2.58 -23.46 1.65
CA GLY A 132 3.16 -24.80 1.52
C GLY A 132 4.37 -25.07 2.40
N ASP A 133 4.93 -24.09 3.10
CA ASP A 133 5.97 -24.29 4.12
C ASP A 133 5.29 -24.74 5.44
N ILE A 134 5.04 -26.03 5.53
CA ILE A 134 4.29 -26.62 6.63
C ILE A 134 5.12 -26.77 7.91
N ASN A 135 6.46 -26.86 7.73
CA ASN A 135 7.40 -27.02 8.85
C ASN A 135 7.98 -25.69 9.33
N GLU A 136 7.64 -24.56 8.65
CA GLU A 136 8.06 -23.20 8.96
C GLU A 136 9.59 -22.99 8.96
N ASP A 137 10.30 -23.72 8.07
CA ASP A 137 11.75 -23.58 7.94
C ASP A 137 12.19 -22.55 6.87
N GLY A 138 11.22 -21.94 6.17
CA GLY A 138 11.42 -20.95 5.12
C GLY A 138 11.84 -21.53 3.76
N ILE A 139 11.77 -22.86 3.58
CA ILE A 139 12.21 -23.53 2.36
C ILE A 139 11.17 -24.55 1.90
N LEU A 140 10.53 -24.31 0.76
CA LEU A 140 9.65 -25.31 0.15
C LEU A 140 10.44 -26.52 -0.35
N ASN A 141 10.20 -27.67 0.28
CA ASN A 141 10.89 -28.90 -0.07
C ASN A 141 10.06 -30.16 0.25
N ILE A 142 10.68 -31.33 0.11
CA ILE A 142 10.00 -32.62 0.34
C ILE A 142 9.50 -32.80 1.79
N LEU A 143 10.10 -32.11 2.77
CA LEU A 143 9.69 -32.22 4.16
C LEU A 143 8.34 -31.59 4.40
N ASP A 144 7.98 -30.55 3.68
CA ASP A 144 6.67 -29.91 3.72
C ASP A 144 5.58 -30.82 3.14
N ILE A 145 5.90 -31.52 2.03
CA ILE A 145 5.00 -32.50 1.46
C ILE A 145 4.70 -33.61 2.49
N VAL A 146 5.72 -34.09 3.19
CA VAL A 146 5.57 -35.11 4.24
C VAL A 146 4.75 -34.56 5.41
N ALA A 147 4.99 -33.31 5.83
CA ALA A 147 4.22 -32.67 6.90
C ALA A 147 2.75 -32.51 6.50
N LEU A 148 2.48 -32.04 5.27
CA LEU A 148 1.12 -31.91 4.75
C LEU A 148 0.37 -33.24 4.66
N VAL A 149 1.06 -34.31 4.21
CA VAL A 149 0.46 -35.67 4.21
C VAL A 149 0.04 -36.08 5.62
N ASN A 150 0.86 -35.82 6.63
CA ASN A 150 0.52 -36.15 8.02
C ASN A 150 -0.69 -35.37 8.52
N LEU A 151 -0.83 -34.07 8.19
CA LEU A 151 -2.00 -33.27 8.53
C LEU A 151 -3.26 -33.82 7.86
N VAL A 152 -3.20 -34.15 6.58
CA VAL A 152 -4.32 -34.75 5.86
C VAL A 152 -4.75 -36.08 6.48
N LEU A 153 -3.80 -36.95 6.85
CA LEU A 153 -4.09 -38.23 7.50
C LEU A 153 -4.66 -38.07 8.90
N ALA A 154 -4.24 -37.03 9.63
CA ALA A 154 -4.76 -36.71 10.96
C ALA A 154 -6.15 -36.04 10.90
N GLY A 155 -6.55 -35.52 9.74
CA GLY A 155 -7.78 -34.73 9.59
C GLY A 155 -7.66 -33.36 10.26
N GLU A 156 -6.44 -32.84 10.38
CA GLU A 156 -6.13 -31.53 10.94
C GLU A 156 -6.08 -30.49 9.82
N TYR A 157 -6.70 -29.32 10.04
CA TYR A 157 -6.65 -28.21 9.10
C TYR A 157 -5.49 -27.27 9.43
N ASN A 158 -4.73 -26.90 8.40
CA ASN A 158 -3.72 -25.87 8.47
C ASN A 158 -3.82 -25.01 7.19
N PRO A 159 -4.09 -23.71 7.31
CA PRO A 159 -4.26 -22.83 6.14
C PRO A 159 -3.00 -22.76 5.24
N MET A 160 -1.81 -23.01 5.79
CA MET A 160 -0.57 -23.07 5.01
C MET A 160 -0.50 -24.25 4.06
N GLY A 161 -1.32 -25.27 4.32
CA GLY A 161 -1.42 -26.47 3.50
C GLY A 161 -2.54 -26.45 2.48
N ASP A 162 -3.44 -25.49 2.56
CA ASP A 162 -4.57 -25.33 1.62
C ASP A 162 -4.08 -24.65 0.34
N MET A 163 -3.51 -25.45 -0.55
CA MET A 163 -2.83 -24.97 -1.76
C MET A 163 -3.79 -24.48 -2.86
N ASN A 164 -5.09 -24.77 -2.73
CA ASN A 164 -6.11 -24.42 -3.71
C ASN A 164 -7.20 -23.48 -3.14
N ASP A 165 -7.08 -23.09 -1.85
CA ASP A 165 -7.98 -22.16 -1.15
C ASP A 165 -9.44 -22.63 -1.14
N ASP A 166 -9.66 -23.97 -0.95
CA ASP A 166 -10.98 -24.57 -0.88
C ASP A 166 -11.45 -24.86 0.56
N GLU A 167 -10.70 -24.39 1.57
CA GLU A 167 -10.93 -24.58 3.00
C GLU A 167 -10.89 -26.06 3.44
N THR A 168 -10.29 -26.95 2.66
CA THR A 168 -10.24 -28.38 2.92
C THR A 168 -8.87 -28.97 2.64
N LEU A 169 -8.15 -29.47 3.65
CA LEU A 169 -6.90 -30.19 3.40
C LEU A 169 -7.19 -31.61 2.88
N ASN A 170 -6.70 -31.87 1.67
CA ASN A 170 -6.91 -33.16 1.00
C ASN A 170 -5.77 -33.51 0.03
N ILE A 171 -5.96 -34.55 -0.77
CA ILE A 171 -4.94 -35.04 -1.71
C ILE A 171 -4.61 -34.02 -2.82
N LEU A 172 -5.53 -33.09 -3.15
CA LEU A 172 -5.30 -32.09 -4.19
C LEU A 172 -4.22 -31.08 -3.74
N ASP A 173 -4.20 -30.73 -2.47
CA ASP A 173 -3.21 -29.84 -1.89
C ASP A 173 -1.82 -30.48 -1.91
N ILE A 174 -1.75 -31.76 -1.53
CA ILE A 174 -0.51 -32.53 -1.59
C ILE A 174 0.05 -32.56 -3.01
N VAL A 175 -0.79 -32.80 -4.02
CA VAL A 175 -0.39 -32.83 -5.42
C VAL A 175 0.05 -31.44 -5.90
N THR A 176 -0.65 -30.39 -5.48
CA THR A 176 -0.31 -29.01 -5.83
C THR A 176 1.03 -28.62 -5.24
N LEU A 177 1.26 -28.88 -3.95
CA LEU A 177 2.53 -28.61 -3.29
C LEU A 177 3.67 -29.43 -3.91
N ALA A 178 3.44 -30.72 -4.22
CA ALA A 178 4.46 -31.56 -4.85
C ALA A 178 4.87 -31.04 -6.24
N ASN A 179 3.91 -30.57 -7.05
CA ASN A 179 4.21 -29.95 -8.34
C ASN A 179 5.00 -28.65 -8.17
N LEU A 180 4.68 -27.84 -7.18
CA LEU A 180 5.40 -26.58 -6.88
C LEU A 180 6.87 -26.89 -6.51
N VAL A 181 7.10 -27.82 -5.59
CA VAL A 181 8.43 -28.25 -5.15
C VAL A 181 9.27 -28.85 -6.29
N LEU A 182 8.63 -29.56 -7.23
CA LEU A 182 9.34 -30.18 -8.37
C LEU A 182 9.61 -29.23 -9.52
N SER A 183 8.95 -28.06 -9.55
CA SER A 183 9.12 -27.06 -10.62
C SER A 183 10.15 -25.98 -10.30
N GLY A 184 10.55 -25.83 -9.05
CA GLY A 184 11.59 -24.88 -8.56
C GLY A 184 12.95 -25.48 -8.60
#